data_c9e79d4089cfe6b2ce8236174578e463
#
_entry.id   c9e79d4089cfe6b2ce8236174578e463
#
_cell.length_a   1.000
_cell.length_b   1.000
_cell.length_c   1.000
_cell.angle_alpha   90.00
_cell.angle_beta   90.00
_cell.angle_gamma   90.00
#
_symmetry.space_group_name_H-M   'P 1'
#
loop_
_entity.id
_entity.type
_entity.pdbx_description
1 polymer ?
#
loop_
_entity_poly.entity_id
_entity_poly.type
_entity_poly.pdbx_seq_one_letter_code
_entity_poly.pdbx_strand_id
1 'polypeptide(L)'
;GILLGKAEQLGRLRADPLFRALRPGKLALAALEATLLDWRDGTAVPVSAMLSAPPEELRRRAEALAEALSPLHPCTAVETQGEVGGGARPGESLPAWAAALEPAEALEAHLRAWRVPILGRIHRGKLLLDVRTLLPGDEAEIAAALAAWREERA
;
A
#
# COMPACT_ATOMS: atom_id res chain seq x y z
N GLY A 1 -11.23 10.93 11.25
CA GLY A 1 -12.38 10.02 11.22
C GLY A 1 -13.70 10.75 11.04
N ILE A 2 -14.72 10.03 10.62
CA ILE A 2 -16.08 10.52 10.46
C ILE A 2 -16.94 9.84 11.52
N LEU A 3 -17.69 10.63 12.32
CA LEU A 3 -18.61 10.12 13.32
C LEU A 3 -20.04 10.19 12.79
N LEU A 4 -20.72 9.05 12.78
CA LEU A 4 -22.13 8.91 12.42
C LEU A 4 -22.90 8.37 13.60
N GLY A 5 -24.11 8.92 13.86
CA GLY A 5 -24.90 8.49 15.00
C GLY A 5 -26.18 9.31 15.21
N LYS A 6 -26.82 9.09 16.34
CA LYS A 6 -28.04 9.81 16.72
C LYS A 6 -27.76 11.31 16.89
N ALA A 7 -28.68 12.15 16.42
CA ALA A 7 -28.55 13.61 16.46
C ALA A 7 -28.25 14.18 17.87
N GLU A 8 -28.87 13.61 18.91
CA GLU A 8 -28.65 14.01 20.31
C GLU A 8 -27.18 13.79 20.72
N GLN A 9 -26.62 12.62 20.41
CA GLN A 9 -25.23 12.28 20.75
C GLN A 9 -24.25 13.15 19.97
N LEU A 10 -24.47 13.35 18.68
CA LEU A 10 -23.66 14.25 17.84
C LEU A 10 -23.77 15.71 18.31
N GLY A 11 -24.94 16.14 18.77
CA GLY A 11 -25.14 17.47 19.35
C GLY A 11 -24.28 17.68 20.61
N ARG A 12 -24.22 16.68 21.50
CA ARG A 12 -23.38 16.72 22.71
C ARG A 12 -21.90 16.79 22.36
N LEU A 13 -21.43 15.97 21.39
CA LEU A 13 -20.04 16.01 20.90
C LEU A 13 -19.70 17.37 20.30
N ARG A 14 -20.60 17.98 19.53
CA ARG A 14 -20.39 19.31 18.92
C ARG A 14 -20.29 20.42 19.96
N ALA A 15 -20.95 20.29 21.10
CA ALA A 15 -20.92 21.25 22.18
C ALA A 15 -19.65 21.17 23.05
N ASP A 16 -18.92 20.06 22.97
CA ASP A 16 -17.68 19.87 23.72
C ASP A 16 -16.55 20.75 23.19
N PRO A 17 -15.80 21.47 24.05
CA PRO A 17 -14.68 22.31 23.64
C PRO A 17 -13.61 21.56 22.83
N LEU A 18 -13.43 20.26 23.07
CA LEU A 18 -12.49 19.40 22.35
C LEU A 18 -12.83 19.29 20.86
N PHE A 19 -14.12 19.35 20.50
CA PHE A 19 -14.57 19.36 19.12
C PHE A 19 -13.95 20.52 18.31
N ARG A 20 -13.81 21.69 18.93
CA ARG A 20 -13.17 22.83 18.28
C ARG A 20 -11.65 22.63 18.13
N ALA A 21 -11.00 22.05 19.13
CA ALA A 21 -9.57 21.76 19.09
C ALA A 21 -9.21 20.73 17.99
N LEU A 22 -10.11 19.76 17.77
CA LEU A 22 -9.94 18.70 16.76
C LEU A 22 -10.50 19.04 15.37
N ARG A 23 -10.95 20.28 15.16
CA ARG A 23 -11.58 20.72 13.91
C ARG A 23 -10.57 20.66 12.75
N PRO A 24 -10.87 19.89 11.66
CA PRO A 24 -10.03 19.89 10.45
C PRO A 24 -9.97 21.27 9.79
N GLY A 25 -8.81 21.57 9.20
CA GLY A 25 -8.64 22.75 8.38
C GLY A 25 -9.43 22.67 7.06
N LYS A 26 -9.60 23.82 6.39
CA LYS A 26 -10.36 23.90 5.13
C LYS A 26 -9.81 23.00 4.04
N LEU A 27 -8.48 22.87 3.93
CA LEU A 27 -7.85 22.01 2.92
C LEU A 27 -8.17 20.53 3.16
N ALA A 28 -8.12 20.07 4.42
CA ALA A 28 -8.48 18.71 4.76
C ALA A 28 -9.97 18.41 4.47
N LEU A 29 -10.86 19.38 4.74
CA LEU A 29 -12.28 19.24 4.42
C LEU A 29 -12.54 19.19 2.91
N ALA A 30 -11.86 20.04 2.13
CA ALA A 30 -11.99 20.04 0.66
C ALA A 30 -11.46 18.74 0.05
N ALA A 31 -10.32 18.22 0.53
CA ALA A 31 -9.79 16.94 0.09
C ALA A 31 -10.74 15.77 0.44
N LEU A 32 -11.30 15.78 1.65
CA LEU A 32 -12.28 14.77 2.06
C LEU A 32 -13.55 14.83 1.21
N GLU A 33 -14.07 16.04 0.93
CA GLU A 33 -15.24 16.24 0.07
C GLU A 33 -14.98 15.68 -1.33
N ALA A 34 -13.86 16.05 -1.97
CA ALA A 34 -13.48 15.53 -3.28
C ALA A 34 -13.41 13.99 -3.29
N THR A 35 -12.75 13.39 -2.29
CA THR A 35 -12.64 11.93 -2.17
C THR A 35 -14.00 11.25 -2.01
N LEU A 36 -14.92 11.85 -1.25
CA LEU A 36 -16.27 11.32 -1.06
C LEU A 36 -17.13 11.46 -2.34
N LEU A 37 -16.93 12.52 -3.11
CA LEU A 37 -17.58 12.71 -4.41
C LEU A 37 -17.08 11.67 -5.40
N ASP A 38 -15.77 11.47 -5.52
CA ASP A 38 -15.17 10.43 -6.36
C ASP A 38 -15.73 9.06 -6.02
N TRP A 39 -15.77 8.71 -4.74
CA TRP A 39 -16.30 7.44 -4.26
C TRP A 39 -17.79 7.28 -4.59
N ARG A 40 -18.61 8.33 -4.40
CA ARG A 40 -20.04 8.34 -4.75
C ARG A 40 -20.26 8.13 -6.24
N ASP A 41 -19.45 8.77 -7.07
CA ASP A 41 -19.58 8.79 -8.54
C ASP A 41 -18.90 7.56 -9.19
N GLY A 42 -18.38 6.62 -8.40
CA GLY A 42 -17.73 5.39 -8.87
C GLY A 42 -16.32 5.60 -9.42
N THR A 43 -15.71 6.76 -9.21
CA THR A 43 -14.32 7.01 -9.56
C THR A 43 -13.40 6.18 -8.66
N ALA A 44 -12.39 5.55 -9.24
CA ALA A 44 -11.49 4.68 -8.50
C ALA A 44 -10.67 5.48 -7.48
N VAL A 45 -10.98 5.31 -6.21
CA VAL A 45 -10.16 5.80 -5.09
C VAL A 45 -9.07 4.76 -4.83
N PRO A 46 -7.76 5.09 -4.94
CA PRO A 46 -6.68 4.10 -4.89
C PRO A 46 -6.73 3.19 -3.66
N VAL A 47 -6.94 3.75 -2.47
CA VAL A 47 -7.04 2.96 -1.23
C VAL A 47 -8.20 1.98 -1.26
N SER A 48 -9.36 2.39 -1.79
CA SER A 48 -10.54 1.51 -1.92
C SER A 48 -10.26 0.37 -2.88
N ALA A 49 -9.62 0.65 -4.02
CA ALA A 49 -9.21 -0.36 -4.99
C ALA A 49 -8.22 -1.36 -4.38
N MET A 50 -7.21 -0.86 -3.64
CA MET A 50 -6.26 -1.71 -2.92
C MET A 50 -6.94 -2.63 -1.90
N LEU A 51 -7.90 -2.12 -1.13
CA LEU A 51 -8.61 -2.90 -0.11
C LEU A 51 -9.54 -3.96 -0.71
N SER A 52 -10.18 -3.67 -1.85
CA SER A 52 -11.14 -4.54 -2.50
C SER A 52 -10.55 -5.48 -3.55
N ALA A 53 -9.25 -5.40 -3.83
CA ALA A 53 -8.58 -6.22 -4.84
C ALA A 53 -8.76 -7.71 -4.54
N PRO A 54 -9.32 -8.51 -5.49
CA PRO A 54 -9.54 -9.94 -5.29
C PRO A 54 -8.20 -10.70 -5.16
N PRO A 55 -8.11 -11.73 -4.30
CA PRO A 55 -6.89 -12.52 -4.13
C PRO A 55 -6.34 -13.10 -5.44
N GLU A 56 -7.21 -13.57 -6.34
CA GLU A 56 -6.81 -14.11 -7.64
C GLU A 56 -6.19 -13.05 -8.57
N GLU A 57 -6.63 -11.81 -8.49
CA GLU A 57 -6.01 -10.71 -9.21
C GLU A 57 -4.62 -10.41 -8.66
N LEU A 58 -4.49 -10.36 -7.33
CA LEU A 58 -3.20 -10.16 -6.67
C LEU A 58 -2.21 -11.29 -7.00
N ARG A 59 -2.68 -12.54 -7.06
CA ARG A 59 -1.86 -13.67 -7.48
C ARG A 59 -1.33 -13.46 -8.88
N ARG A 60 -2.19 -13.18 -9.85
CA ARG A 60 -1.78 -12.93 -11.25
C ARG A 60 -0.79 -11.78 -11.37
N ARG A 61 -1.00 -10.69 -10.61
CA ARG A 61 -0.07 -9.56 -10.59
C ARG A 61 1.29 -9.93 -10.00
N ALA A 62 1.32 -10.73 -8.93
CA ALA A 62 2.57 -11.19 -8.33
C ALA A 62 3.33 -12.15 -9.25
N GLU A 63 2.63 -13.07 -9.92
CA GLU A 63 3.21 -13.98 -10.90
C GLU A 63 3.81 -13.19 -12.09
N ALA A 64 3.07 -12.23 -12.64
CA ALA A 64 3.54 -11.38 -13.74
C ALA A 64 4.75 -10.52 -13.34
N LEU A 65 4.73 -9.95 -12.12
CA LEU A 65 5.86 -9.19 -11.59
C LEU A 65 7.08 -10.08 -11.41
N ALA A 66 6.91 -11.26 -10.81
CA ALA A 66 8.02 -12.20 -10.62
C ALA A 66 8.62 -12.66 -11.96
N GLU A 67 7.80 -12.95 -12.96
CA GLU A 67 8.24 -13.29 -14.32
C GLU A 67 9.04 -12.13 -14.94
N ALA A 68 8.53 -10.90 -14.86
CA ALA A 68 9.20 -9.72 -15.41
C ALA A 68 10.54 -9.42 -14.73
N LEU A 69 10.68 -9.67 -13.43
CA LEU A 69 11.90 -9.42 -12.67
C LEU A 69 12.92 -10.56 -12.74
N SER A 70 12.50 -11.79 -13.04
CA SER A 70 13.36 -12.99 -13.06
C SER A 70 14.62 -12.86 -13.92
N PRO A 71 14.63 -12.17 -15.08
CA PRO A 71 15.85 -11.96 -15.86
C PRO A 71 16.86 -11.04 -15.18
N LEU A 72 16.41 -10.20 -14.26
CA LEU A 72 17.24 -9.23 -13.54
C LEU A 72 17.73 -9.79 -12.21
N HIS A 73 16.86 -10.47 -11.49
CA HIS A 73 17.13 -11.05 -10.17
C HIS A 73 16.19 -12.22 -9.87
N PRO A 74 16.67 -13.32 -9.22
CA PRO A 74 15.78 -14.42 -8.83
C PRO A 74 14.59 -13.94 -8.03
N CYS A 75 13.39 -14.18 -8.54
CA CYS A 75 12.15 -13.69 -7.98
C CYS A 75 11.05 -14.75 -8.08
N THR A 76 10.23 -14.90 -7.05
CA THR A 76 9.10 -15.83 -7.03
C THR A 76 7.86 -15.19 -6.47
N ALA A 77 6.69 -15.51 -7.01
CA ALA A 77 5.41 -15.09 -6.43
C ALA A 77 5.11 -15.96 -5.20
N VAL A 78 4.71 -15.32 -4.11
CA VAL A 78 4.36 -16.00 -2.85
C VAL A 78 3.07 -15.46 -2.27
N GLU A 79 2.27 -16.35 -1.71
CA GLU A 79 1.13 -15.97 -0.88
C GLU A 79 1.61 -15.41 0.46
N THR A 80 0.97 -14.36 0.94
CA THR A 80 1.31 -13.70 2.20
C THR A 80 0.07 -13.06 2.84
N GLN A 81 0.27 -12.36 3.93
CA GLN A 81 -0.77 -11.58 4.60
C GLN A 81 -0.38 -10.10 4.59
N GLY A 82 -1.30 -9.26 4.17
CA GLY A 82 -1.18 -7.81 4.28
C GLY A 82 -1.92 -7.29 5.52
N GLU A 83 -1.55 -6.12 5.99
CA GLU A 83 -2.20 -5.45 7.11
C GLU A 83 -2.84 -4.13 6.66
N VAL A 84 -4.01 -3.82 7.22
CA VAL A 84 -4.71 -2.55 6.98
C VAL A 84 -4.25 -1.53 8.01
N GLY A 85 -3.02 -1.09 7.97
CA GLY A 85 -2.47 -0.04 8.84
C GLY A 85 -2.96 -0.07 10.31
N GLY A 86 -2.06 -0.04 11.27
CA GLY A 86 -2.37 -0.24 12.70
C GLY A 86 -3.35 0.75 13.33
N GLY A 87 -3.61 1.89 12.68
CA GLY A 87 -4.58 2.89 13.18
C GLY A 87 -5.99 2.74 12.63
N ALA A 88 -6.17 2.04 11.50
CA ALA A 88 -7.48 1.92 10.85
C ALA A 88 -8.22 0.63 11.24
N ARG A 89 -7.55 -0.51 11.16
CA ARG A 89 -8.13 -1.84 11.48
C ARG A 89 -7.08 -2.72 12.16
N PRO A 90 -6.75 -2.46 13.42
CA PRO A 90 -5.71 -3.19 14.13
C PRO A 90 -6.08 -4.68 14.24
N GLY A 91 -5.13 -5.56 13.87
CA GLY A 91 -5.30 -7.00 13.94
C GLY A 91 -6.09 -7.63 12.79
N GLU A 92 -6.57 -6.84 11.81
CA GLU A 92 -7.13 -7.42 10.59
C GLU A 92 -6.03 -7.67 9.56
N SER A 93 -5.95 -8.90 9.08
CA SER A 93 -5.08 -9.27 7.95
C SER A 93 -5.91 -9.51 6.69
N LEU A 94 -5.35 -9.18 5.54
CA LEU A 94 -5.93 -9.42 4.23
C LEU A 94 -5.09 -10.45 3.48
N PRO A 95 -5.71 -11.45 2.82
CA PRO A 95 -4.99 -12.32 1.89
C PRO A 95 -4.23 -11.47 0.87
N ALA A 96 -2.93 -11.68 0.74
CA ALA A 96 -2.06 -10.88 -0.13
C ALA A 96 -1.11 -11.77 -0.93
N TRP A 97 -0.55 -11.21 -1.99
CA TRP A 97 0.47 -11.82 -2.81
C TRP A 97 1.62 -10.85 -3.01
N ALA A 98 2.84 -11.38 -3.03
CA ALA A 98 4.05 -10.58 -3.17
C ALA A 98 5.05 -11.24 -4.11
N ALA A 99 5.90 -10.41 -4.72
CA ALA A 99 7.14 -10.84 -5.32
C ALA A 99 8.19 -10.97 -4.20
N ALA A 100 8.81 -12.15 -4.09
CA ALA A 100 9.79 -12.48 -3.05
C ALA A 100 11.20 -12.57 -3.65
N LEU A 101 12.16 -11.86 -3.03
CA LEU A 101 13.53 -11.72 -3.48
C LEU A 101 14.53 -12.04 -2.34
N GLU A 102 15.73 -12.46 -2.69
CA GLU A 102 16.87 -12.71 -1.79
C GLU A 102 18.17 -12.15 -2.42
N PRO A 103 19.14 -11.67 -1.63
CA PRO A 103 19.19 -11.57 -0.16
C PRO A 103 18.36 -10.38 0.35
N ALA A 104 17.58 -10.62 1.42
CA ALA A 104 16.54 -9.69 1.85
C ALA A 104 17.07 -8.32 2.33
N GLU A 105 18.01 -8.31 3.28
CA GLU A 105 18.47 -7.09 3.93
C GLU A 105 19.24 -6.18 2.97
N ALA A 106 20.11 -6.76 2.16
CA ALA A 106 20.93 -6.00 1.22
C ALA A 106 20.09 -5.41 0.08
N LEU A 107 19.12 -6.17 -0.44
CA LEU A 107 18.16 -5.67 -1.42
C LEU A 107 17.23 -4.61 -0.84
N GLU A 108 16.74 -4.80 0.38
CA GLU A 108 15.90 -3.81 1.06
C GLU A 108 16.63 -2.46 1.19
N ALA A 109 17.89 -2.48 1.63
CA ALA A 109 18.69 -1.28 1.75
C ALA A 109 18.91 -0.58 0.39
N HIS A 110 19.21 -1.34 -0.67
CA HIS A 110 19.38 -0.79 -2.01
C HIS A 110 18.08 -0.19 -2.56
N LEU A 111 16.97 -0.92 -2.48
CA LEU A 111 15.66 -0.48 -2.97
C LEU A 111 15.14 0.74 -2.20
N ARG A 112 15.36 0.80 -0.89
CA ARG A 112 15.03 1.96 -0.05
C ARG A 112 15.83 3.21 -0.43
N ALA A 113 17.09 3.04 -0.83
CA ALA A 113 17.97 4.13 -1.24
C ALA A 113 17.80 4.52 -2.72
N TRP A 114 16.97 3.80 -3.47
CA TRP A 114 16.73 4.11 -4.88
C TRP A 114 16.14 5.53 -5.06
N ARG A 115 16.32 6.14 -6.22
CA ARG A 115 15.85 7.50 -6.55
C ARG A 115 14.36 7.74 -6.22
N VAL A 116 13.53 6.73 -6.41
CA VAL A 116 12.15 6.64 -5.89
C VAL A 116 12.16 5.50 -4.88
N PRO A 117 12.14 5.77 -3.57
CA PRO A 117 12.27 4.74 -2.55
C PRO A 117 11.23 3.63 -2.70
N ILE A 118 11.71 2.40 -2.81
CA ILE A 118 10.88 1.20 -2.90
C ILE A 118 10.93 0.49 -1.55
N LEU A 119 9.78 0.41 -0.90
CA LEU A 119 9.65 -0.16 0.45
C LEU A 119 9.08 -1.57 0.37
N GLY A 120 9.87 -2.55 0.75
CA GLY A 120 9.43 -3.92 0.93
C GLY A 120 9.36 -4.33 2.39
N ARG A 121 8.89 -5.51 2.64
CA ARG A 121 8.80 -6.12 3.98
C ARG A 121 9.66 -7.38 4.03
N ILE A 122 10.57 -7.45 5.01
CA ILE A 122 11.33 -8.69 5.25
C ILE A 122 10.47 -9.66 6.05
N HIS A 123 10.29 -10.85 5.51
CA HIS A 123 9.56 -11.93 6.16
C HIS A 123 10.22 -13.28 5.85
N ARG A 124 10.57 -14.03 6.90
CA ARG A 124 11.24 -15.34 6.80
C ARG A 124 12.48 -15.33 5.90
N GLY A 125 13.31 -14.28 6.01
CA GLY A 125 14.55 -14.13 5.26
C GLY A 125 14.37 -13.69 3.80
N LYS A 126 13.15 -13.40 3.35
CA LYS A 126 12.86 -12.89 2.00
C LYS A 126 12.37 -11.45 2.06
N LEU A 127 12.77 -10.66 1.07
CA LEU A 127 12.19 -9.34 0.83
C LEU A 127 10.90 -9.53 0.00
N LEU A 128 9.78 -9.09 0.56
CA LEU A 128 8.48 -9.16 -0.07
C LEU A 128 8.06 -7.78 -0.60
N LEU A 129 7.79 -7.71 -1.90
CA LEU A 129 7.14 -6.57 -2.55
C LEU A 129 5.66 -6.92 -2.75
N ASP A 130 4.80 -6.39 -1.88
CA ASP A 130 3.36 -6.66 -1.92
C ASP A 130 2.73 -5.95 -3.12
N VAL A 131 2.14 -6.71 -4.04
CA VAL A 131 1.57 -6.18 -5.27
C VAL A 131 0.27 -5.39 -5.06
N ARG A 132 -0.35 -5.50 -3.88
CA ARG A 132 -1.57 -4.76 -3.54
C ARG A 132 -1.36 -3.25 -3.57
N THR A 133 -0.20 -2.79 -3.13
CA THR A 133 0.13 -1.37 -2.98
C THR A 133 0.84 -0.76 -4.19
N LEU A 134 1.21 -1.58 -5.18
CA LEU A 134 1.85 -1.09 -6.39
C LEU A 134 0.84 -0.37 -7.30
N LEU A 135 1.21 0.83 -7.69
CA LEU A 135 0.49 1.64 -8.66
C LEU A 135 1.00 1.38 -10.09
N PRO A 136 0.22 1.74 -11.12
CA PRO A 136 0.68 1.63 -12.50
C PRO A 136 2.01 2.38 -12.72
N GLY A 137 3.02 1.66 -13.19
CA GLY A 137 4.37 2.18 -13.44
C GLY A 137 5.40 1.85 -12.36
N ASP A 138 4.99 1.46 -11.15
CA ASP A 138 5.90 1.09 -10.07
C ASP A 138 6.76 -0.14 -10.44
N GLU A 139 6.23 -1.06 -11.25
CA GLU A 139 6.94 -2.24 -11.73
C GLU A 139 8.20 -1.86 -12.55
N ALA A 140 8.12 -0.78 -13.33
CA ALA A 140 9.25 -0.28 -14.12
C ALA A 140 10.36 0.29 -13.22
N GLU A 141 10.00 0.99 -12.15
CA GLU A 141 10.97 1.48 -11.15
C GLU A 141 11.65 0.34 -10.40
N ILE A 142 10.88 -0.70 -10.04
CA ILE A 142 11.44 -1.90 -9.39
C ILE A 142 12.44 -2.59 -10.33
N ALA A 143 12.08 -2.77 -11.61
CA ALA A 143 12.96 -3.37 -12.60
C ALA A 143 14.24 -2.55 -12.80
N ALA A 144 14.14 -1.23 -12.90
CA ALA A 144 15.30 -0.34 -13.02
C ALA A 144 16.24 -0.43 -11.82
N ALA A 145 15.68 -0.46 -10.60
CA ALA A 145 16.46 -0.60 -9.37
C ALA A 145 17.19 -1.95 -9.29
N LEU A 146 16.54 -3.05 -9.69
CA LEU A 146 17.17 -4.38 -9.74
C LEU A 146 18.24 -4.51 -10.84
N ALA A 147 18.05 -3.85 -11.97
CA ALA A 147 19.07 -3.79 -13.01
C ALA A 147 20.35 -3.10 -12.49
N ALA A 148 20.22 -1.95 -11.83
CA ALA A 148 21.34 -1.26 -11.19
C ALA A 148 22.01 -2.12 -10.10
N TRP A 149 21.22 -2.79 -9.26
CA TRP A 149 21.72 -3.74 -8.27
C TRP A 149 22.59 -4.83 -8.88
N ARG A 150 22.20 -5.38 -10.03
CA ARG A 150 22.97 -6.40 -10.73
C ARG A 150 24.27 -5.85 -11.31
N GLU A 151 24.24 -4.64 -11.90
CA GLU A 151 25.41 -3.99 -12.47
C GLU A 151 26.49 -3.67 -11.43
N GLU A 152 26.08 -3.26 -10.23
CA GLU A 152 27.00 -2.97 -9.11
C GLU A 152 27.74 -4.22 -8.59
N ARG A 153 27.29 -5.43 -8.94
CA ARG A 153 27.82 -6.72 -8.45
C ARG A 153 28.37 -7.63 -9.55
N ALA A 154 28.34 -7.16 -10.79
CA ALA A 154 28.94 -7.85 -11.94
C ALA A 154 30.43 -7.53 -12.08
#